data_5e4ba83ebb7ff04675e6c4ba92fefd11
#
_entry.id   5e4ba83ebb7ff04675e6c4ba92fefd11
#
_cell.length_a   1.000
_cell.length_b   1.000
_cell.length_c   1.000
_cell.angle_alpha   90.00
_cell.angle_beta   90.00
_cell.angle_gamma   90.00
#
_symmetry.space_group_name_H-M   'P 1'
#
loop_
_entity.id
_entity.type
_entity.pdbx_description
1 polymer ?
#
loop_
_entity_poly.entity_id
_entity_poly.type
_entity_poly.pdbx_seq_one_letter_code
_entity_poly.pdbx_strand_id
1 'polypeptide(L)'
;MADKVALDKAWAEAARRCRLSPPDVRMAKELGFKPRSLLKNQPSPQQPWKAPVAEWVRDLYAKRQRRSEQRRQRRERAQEAVVDRFHQC
;
A
#
# COMPACT_ATOMS: atom_id res chain seq x y z
N MET A 1 17.20 3.61 -19.71
CA MET A 1 17.31 4.63 -18.67
C MET A 1 16.38 5.81 -18.85
N ALA A 2 15.88 6.04 -20.06
CA ALA A 2 14.78 6.98 -20.27
C ALA A 2 13.54 6.61 -19.46
N ASP A 3 13.37 5.35 -19.12
CA ASP A 3 12.20 4.85 -18.41
C ASP A 3 12.06 5.37 -16.98
N LYS A 4 13.19 5.58 -16.30
CA LYS A 4 13.16 6.09 -14.92
C LYS A 4 12.67 7.54 -14.86
N VAL A 5 13.15 8.38 -15.78
CA VAL A 5 12.73 9.79 -15.84
C VAL A 5 11.26 9.89 -16.22
N ALA A 6 10.83 9.09 -17.20
CA ALA A 6 9.42 9.04 -17.59
C ALA A 6 8.54 8.56 -16.46
N LEU A 7 9.00 7.57 -15.69
CA LEU A 7 8.27 7.03 -14.55
C LEU A 7 8.18 8.07 -13.42
N ASP A 8 9.26 8.79 -13.14
CA ASP A 8 9.26 9.85 -12.12
C ASP A 8 8.29 10.98 -12.49
N LYS A 9 8.25 11.37 -13.77
CA LYS A 9 7.30 12.36 -14.26
C LYS A 9 5.87 11.87 -14.14
N ALA A 10 5.62 10.60 -14.46
CA ALA A 10 4.31 9.99 -14.33
C ALA A 10 3.83 9.97 -12.88
N TRP A 11 4.71 9.65 -11.95
CA TRP A 11 4.40 9.68 -10.52
C TRP A 11 4.12 11.11 -10.04
N ALA A 12 4.90 12.08 -10.49
CA ALA A 12 4.68 13.48 -10.14
C ALA A 12 3.33 13.98 -10.65
N GLU A 13 2.95 13.59 -11.85
CA GLU A 13 1.65 13.95 -12.42
C GLU A 13 0.51 13.27 -11.65
N ALA A 14 0.65 11.99 -11.35
CA ALA A 14 -0.35 11.27 -10.56
C ALA A 14 -0.51 11.89 -9.17
N ALA A 15 0.59 12.24 -8.53
CA ALA A 15 0.56 12.89 -7.22
C ALA A 15 -0.17 14.22 -7.28
N ARG A 16 0.07 15.00 -8.33
CA ARG A 16 -0.59 16.30 -8.50
C ARG A 16 -2.09 16.13 -8.75
N ARG A 17 -2.47 15.25 -9.67
CA ARG A 17 -3.87 15.03 -10.05
C ARG A 17 -4.68 14.37 -8.94
N CYS A 18 -4.08 13.43 -8.23
CA CYS A 18 -4.74 12.70 -7.15
C CYS A 18 -4.53 13.36 -5.79
N ARG A 19 -3.83 14.49 -5.74
CA ARG A 19 -3.51 15.22 -4.50
C ARG A 19 -2.83 14.31 -3.47
N LEU A 20 -1.83 13.55 -3.93
CA LEU A 20 -1.08 12.66 -3.07
C LEU A 20 0.08 13.41 -2.41
N SER A 21 0.25 13.22 -1.10
CA SER A 21 1.42 13.72 -0.40
C SER A 21 2.63 12.79 -0.69
N PRO A 22 3.87 13.24 -0.43
CA PRO A 22 5.03 12.35 -0.60
C PRO A 22 4.91 11.00 0.12
N PRO A 23 4.41 10.92 1.37
CA PRO A 23 4.15 9.63 2.01
C PRO A 23 3.13 8.78 1.26
N ASP A 24 2.08 9.38 0.70
CA ASP A 24 1.07 8.65 -0.05
C ASP A 24 1.65 8.02 -1.32
N VAL A 25 2.52 8.75 -2.01
CA VAL A 25 3.22 8.23 -3.20
C VAL A 25 4.10 7.04 -2.80
N ARG A 26 4.81 7.14 -1.69
CA ARG A 26 5.64 6.06 -1.18
C ARG A 26 4.82 4.81 -0.89
N MET A 27 3.68 4.98 -0.21
CA MET A 27 2.76 3.88 0.08
C MET A 27 2.25 3.21 -1.18
N ALA A 28 1.87 4.01 -2.19
CA ALA A 28 1.39 3.49 -3.47
C ALA A 28 2.47 2.69 -4.19
N LYS A 29 3.71 3.15 -4.17
CA LYS A 29 4.84 2.42 -4.75
C LYS A 29 5.09 1.10 -4.03
N GLU A 30 5.04 1.11 -2.70
CA GLU A 30 5.21 -0.11 -1.90
C GLU A 30 4.09 -1.12 -2.16
N LEU A 31 2.88 -0.65 -2.40
CA LEU A 31 1.74 -1.50 -2.75
C LEU A 31 1.84 -2.06 -4.17
N GLY A 32 2.78 -1.57 -4.98
CA GLY A 32 2.97 -2.03 -6.34
C GLY A 32 2.08 -1.36 -7.36
N PHE A 33 1.48 -0.22 -7.03
CA PHE A 33 0.66 0.52 -7.97
C PHE A 33 1.50 1.24 -9.02
N LYS A 34 0.93 1.37 -10.21
CA LYS A 34 1.49 2.18 -11.28
C LYS A 34 0.77 3.54 -11.32
N PRO A 35 1.43 4.61 -11.78
CA PRO A 35 0.77 5.93 -11.87
C PRO A 35 -0.53 5.89 -12.65
N ARG A 36 -0.59 5.12 -13.74
CA ARG A 36 -1.79 4.96 -14.56
C ARG A 36 -2.97 4.40 -13.76
N SER A 37 -2.69 3.43 -12.90
CA SER A 37 -3.73 2.82 -12.07
C SER A 37 -4.37 3.84 -11.13
N LEU A 38 -3.55 4.72 -10.56
CA LEU A 38 -4.05 5.77 -9.68
C LEU A 38 -4.90 6.77 -10.44
N LEU A 39 -4.47 7.17 -11.64
CA LEU A 39 -5.22 8.09 -12.48
C LEU A 39 -6.56 7.51 -12.92
N LYS A 40 -6.62 6.21 -13.22
CA LYS A 40 -7.85 5.52 -13.60
C LYS A 40 -8.84 5.43 -12.45
N ASN A 41 -8.36 5.41 -11.21
CA ASN A 41 -9.21 5.25 -10.03
C ASN A 41 -9.61 6.57 -9.39
N GLN A 42 -9.35 7.70 -10.06
CA GLN A 42 -9.83 8.99 -9.58
C GLN A 42 -11.36 9.00 -9.54
N PRO A 43 -11.97 9.51 -8.44
CA PRO A 43 -13.41 9.64 -8.40
C PRO A 43 -13.87 10.67 -9.42
N SER A 44 -14.89 10.32 -10.21
CA SER A 44 -15.51 11.26 -11.14
C SER A 44 -16.69 11.95 -10.45
N PRO A 45 -17.15 13.10 -10.98
CA PRO A 45 -18.36 13.76 -10.45
C PRO A 45 -19.59 12.84 -10.50
N GLN A 46 -19.58 11.85 -11.38
CA GLN A 46 -20.67 10.87 -11.51
C GLN A 46 -20.58 9.75 -10.47
N GLN A 47 -19.50 9.69 -9.70
CA GLN A 47 -19.27 8.65 -8.68
C GLN A 47 -18.90 9.31 -7.35
N PRO A 48 -19.81 10.08 -6.74
CA PRO A 48 -19.49 10.80 -5.51
C PRO A 48 -19.23 9.86 -4.31
N TRP A 49 -19.62 8.59 -4.41
CA TRP A 49 -19.38 7.58 -3.36
C TRP A 49 -17.95 7.05 -3.34
N LYS A 50 -17.16 7.29 -4.39
CA LYS A 50 -15.77 6.86 -4.41
C LYS A 50 -14.92 7.75 -3.53
N ALA A 51 -14.10 7.13 -2.67
CA ALA A 51 -13.14 7.85 -1.84
C ALA A 51 -12.03 8.46 -2.70
N PRO A 52 -11.44 9.59 -2.27
CA PRO A 52 -10.25 10.11 -2.94
C PRO A 52 -9.14 9.08 -3.02
N VAL A 53 -8.33 9.14 -4.07
CA VAL A 53 -7.25 8.17 -4.29
C VAL A 53 -6.31 8.10 -3.09
N ALA A 54 -6.00 9.25 -2.47
CA ALA A 54 -5.12 9.29 -1.30
C ALA A 54 -5.66 8.45 -0.15
N GLU A 55 -6.95 8.58 0.16
CA GLU A 55 -7.58 7.79 1.22
C GLU A 55 -7.60 6.31 0.89
N TRP A 56 -7.89 5.98 -0.36
CA TRP A 56 -7.91 4.61 -0.84
C TRP A 56 -6.54 3.95 -0.71
N VAL A 57 -5.47 4.66 -1.09
CA VAL A 57 -4.10 4.18 -0.95
C VAL A 57 -3.75 3.95 0.51
N ARG A 58 -4.07 4.91 1.38
CA ARG A 58 -3.81 4.80 2.83
C ARG A 58 -4.55 3.61 3.45
N ASP A 59 -5.79 3.40 3.04
CA ASP A 59 -6.61 2.30 3.54
C ASP A 59 -6.04 0.95 3.14
N LEU A 60 -5.65 0.80 1.87
CA LEU A 60 -5.02 -0.42 1.37
C LEU A 60 -3.69 -0.70 2.06
N TYR A 61 -2.90 0.35 2.27
CA TYR A 61 -1.62 0.22 2.96
C TYR A 61 -1.81 -0.23 4.41
N ALA A 62 -2.77 0.35 5.11
CA ALA A 62 -3.10 -0.04 6.48
C ALA A 62 -3.55 -1.50 6.56
N LYS A 63 -4.37 -1.95 5.63
CA LYS A 63 -4.82 -3.34 5.55
C LYS A 63 -3.63 -4.29 5.34
N ARG A 64 -2.71 -3.92 4.45
CA ARG A 64 -1.51 -4.72 4.19
C ARG A 64 -0.63 -4.83 5.43
N GLN A 65 -0.46 -3.72 6.16
CA GLN A 65 0.32 -3.70 7.39
C GLN A 65 -0.31 -4.60 8.46
N ARG A 66 -1.62 -4.56 8.63
CA ARG A 66 -2.33 -5.42 9.58
C ARG A 66 -2.14 -6.90 9.24
N ARG A 67 -2.28 -7.28 7.97
CA ARG A 67 -2.09 -8.67 7.52
C ARG A 67 -0.66 -9.14 7.78
N SER A 68 0.31 -8.29 7.47
CA SER A 68 1.72 -8.60 7.68
C SER A 68 2.01 -8.81 9.16
N GLU A 69 1.48 -7.95 10.02
CA GLU A 69 1.63 -8.04 11.47
C GLU A 69 0.96 -9.30 12.02
N GLN A 70 -0.25 -9.62 11.54
CA GLN A 70 -0.94 -10.84 11.95
C GLN A 70 -0.17 -12.10 11.58
N ARG A 71 0.43 -12.13 10.39
CA ARG A 71 1.27 -13.25 9.96
C ARG A 71 2.50 -13.39 10.87
N ARG A 72 3.12 -12.28 11.22
CA ARG A 72 4.27 -12.28 12.12
C ARG A 72 3.89 -12.79 13.49
N GLN A 73 2.78 -12.32 14.04
CA GLN A 73 2.26 -12.78 15.33
C GLN A 73 1.96 -14.28 15.32
N ARG A 74 1.37 -14.79 14.24
CA ARG A 74 1.11 -16.23 14.12
C ARG A 74 2.40 -17.04 14.08
N ARG A 75 3.43 -16.55 13.39
CA ARG A 75 4.74 -17.22 13.37
C ARG A 75 5.39 -17.24 14.74
N GLU A 76 5.34 -16.12 15.46
CA GLU A 76 5.89 -16.02 16.80
C GLU A 76 5.18 -16.98 17.76
N ARG A 77 3.85 -17.04 17.70
CA ARG A 77 3.06 -17.96 18.52
C ARG A 77 3.40 -19.42 18.19
N ALA A 78 3.55 -19.75 16.92
CA ALA A 78 3.90 -21.09 16.49
C ALA A 78 5.30 -21.47 16.99
N GLN A 79 6.27 -20.55 16.94
CA GLN A 79 7.61 -20.77 17.45
C GLN A 79 7.62 -20.95 18.97
N GLU A 80 6.87 -20.15 19.70
CA GLU A 80 6.72 -20.27 21.15
C GLU A 80 6.13 -21.62 21.53
N ALA A 81 5.10 -22.07 20.81
CA ALA A 81 4.49 -23.37 21.05
C ALA A 81 5.48 -24.51 20.80
N VAL A 82 6.31 -24.41 19.76
CA VAL A 82 7.33 -25.40 19.46
C VAL A 82 8.43 -25.41 20.53
N VAL A 83 8.86 -24.22 20.97
CA VAL A 83 9.88 -24.09 22.02
C VAL A 83 9.36 -24.66 23.33
N ASP A 84 8.11 -24.38 23.70
CA ASP A 84 7.50 -24.93 24.89
C ASP A 84 7.44 -26.45 24.88
N ARG A 85 7.15 -27.04 23.71
CA ARG A 85 7.16 -28.50 23.55
C ARG A 85 8.55 -29.09 23.80
N PHE A 86 9.60 -28.40 23.30
CA PHE A 86 10.97 -28.85 23.52
C PHE A 86 11.39 -28.74 24.97
N HIS A 87 10.88 -27.74 25.70
CA HIS A 87 11.19 -27.54 27.10
C HIS A 87 10.47 -28.53 28.04
N GLN A 88 9.37 -29.09 27.58
CA GLN A 88 8.61 -30.06 28.38
C GLN A 88 9.13 -31.50 28.28
N CYS A 89 10.10 -31.71 27.42
CA CYS A 89 10.81 -32.97 27.33
C CYS A 89 12.13 -32.90 28.08
#